data_de100d55d6c5768f754c9a576256210b
#
_entry.id   de100d55d6c5768f754c9a576256210b
#
_cell.length_a   1.000
_cell.length_b   1.000
_cell.length_c   1.000
_cell.angle_alpha   90.00
_cell.angle_beta   90.00
_cell.angle_gamma   90.00
#
_symmetry.space_group_name_H-M   'P 1'
#
loop_
_entity.id
_entity.type
_entity.pdbx_description
1 polymer ?
#
loop_
_entity_poly.entity_id
_entity_poly.type
_entity_poly.pdbx_seq_one_letter_code
_entity_poly.pdbx_strand_id
1 'polypeptide(L)'
;MIGANMTTDQNKSTVRRLVEEGFNKHNLKLLDEIFSKDAISHDPSQPNLGRGPEGARESMQVYTTAFPDSKIVIEREIAEGDYVVQHLRASGTHSGPLANIPATGKKTNVTGVIISKLHDGKVVESWSLWDQLTMMQQIGVVPMPETAQKPELVGTAR
;
A
#
# COMPACT_ATOMS: atom_id res chain seq x y z
N MET A 1 -20.48 18.74 21.97
CA MET A 1 -20.81 17.35 21.69
C MET A 1 -19.50 16.55 21.70
N ILE A 2 -19.39 15.62 22.61
CA ILE A 2 -18.26 14.69 22.64
C ILE A 2 -18.54 13.73 21.48
N GLY A 3 -17.74 13.79 20.41
CA GLY A 3 -17.80 12.83 19.31
C GLY A 3 -17.67 11.42 19.89
N ALA A 4 -18.54 10.50 19.51
CA ALA A 4 -18.47 9.12 19.95
C ALA A 4 -17.15 8.53 19.45
N ASN A 5 -16.21 8.26 20.36
CA ASN A 5 -14.99 7.54 20.01
C ASN A 5 -15.38 6.22 19.34
N MET A 6 -15.01 6.08 18.08
CA MET A 6 -15.20 4.83 17.33
C MET A 6 -14.39 3.72 18.02
N THR A 7 -14.95 2.52 18.04
CA THR A 7 -14.22 1.35 18.57
C THR A 7 -13.10 0.97 17.64
N THR A 8 -12.08 0.27 18.16
CA THR A 8 -10.99 -0.28 17.34
C THR A 8 -11.50 -1.18 16.22
N ASP A 9 -12.59 -1.92 16.43
CA ASP A 9 -13.21 -2.77 15.40
C ASP A 9 -13.88 -1.96 14.30
N GLN A 10 -14.53 -0.84 14.64
CA GLN A 10 -15.08 0.09 13.66
C GLN A 10 -13.97 0.75 12.84
N ASN A 11 -12.88 1.17 13.47
CA ASN A 11 -11.72 1.72 12.81
C ASN A 11 -11.08 0.70 11.84
N LYS A 12 -10.91 -0.55 12.27
CA LYS A 12 -10.46 -1.64 11.39
C LYS A 12 -11.40 -1.82 10.20
N SER A 13 -12.71 -1.84 10.43
CA SER A 13 -13.69 -1.99 9.34
C SER A 13 -13.54 -0.90 8.28
N THR A 14 -13.32 0.36 8.71
CA THR A 14 -13.12 1.48 7.78
C THR A 14 -11.89 1.26 6.89
N VAL A 15 -10.74 0.91 7.46
CA VAL A 15 -9.50 0.74 6.67
C VAL A 15 -9.49 -0.57 5.87
N ARG A 16 -10.22 -1.62 6.29
CA ARG A 16 -10.45 -2.82 5.48
C ARG A 16 -11.21 -2.49 4.20
N ARG A 17 -12.28 -1.70 4.29
CA ARG A 17 -13.03 -1.25 3.11
C ARG A 17 -12.14 -0.47 2.15
N LEU A 18 -11.19 0.32 2.64
CA LEU A 18 -10.24 1.02 1.79
C LEU A 18 -9.42 0.05 0.93
N VAL A 19 -8.94 -1.06 1.52
CA VAL A 19 -8.18 -2.08 0.80
C VAL A 19 -9.10 -2.91 -0.12
N GLU A 20 -10.18 -3.46 0.42
CA GLU A 20 -11.01 -4.45 -0.28
C GLU A 20 -11.90 -3.83 -1.36
N GLU A 21 -12.47 -2.68 -1.09
CA GLU A 21 -13.39 -2.01 -2.02
C GLU A 21 -12.69 -0.86 -2.76
N GLY A 22 -11.94 -0.03 -2.05
CA GLY A 22 -11.25 1.12 -2.63
C GLY A 22 -10.19 0.67 -3.61
N PHE A 23 -9.19 -0.03 -3.14
CA PHE A 23 -8.05 -0.45 -3.95
C PHE A 23 -8.38 -1.66 -4.84
N ASN A 24 -8.80 -2.79 -4.27
CA ASN A 24 -8.98 -4.04 -5.02
C ASN A 24 -10.13 -4.00 -6.04
N LYS A 25 -11.15 -3.16 -5.82
CA LYS A 25 -12.27 -2.97 -6.75
C LYS A 25 -12.21 -1.64 -7.51
N HIS A 26 -11.13 -0.88 -7.35
CA HIS A 26 -10.93 0.43 -7.98
C HIS A 26 -12.06 1.44 -7.71
N ASN A 27 -12.68 1.35 -6.53
CA ASN A 27 -13.76 2.26 -6.13
C ASN A 27 -13.19 3.54 -5.51
N LEU A 28 -12.71 4.45 -6.34
CA LEU A 28 -12.09 5.70 -5.90
C LEU A 28 -13.07 6.67 -5.22
N LYS A 29 -14.38 6.50 -5.42
CA LYS A 29 -15.40 7.32 -4.73
C LYS A 29 -15.43 7.06 -3.22
N LEU A 30 -15.04 5.85 -2.82
CA LEU A 30 -14.97 5.48 -1.40
C LEU A 30 -13.98 6.36 -0.62
N LEU A 31 -12.97 6.93 -1.28
CA LEU A 31 -11.98 7.80 -0.64
C LEU A 31 -12.63 9.04 -0.02
N ASP A 32 -13.68 9.60 -0.64
CA ASP A 32 -14.40 10.77 -0.14
C ASP A 32 -15.19 10.44 1.16
N GLU A 33 -15.54 9.17 1.36
CA GLU A 33 -16.19 8.70 2.59
C GLU A 33 -15.16 8.43 3.69
N ILE A 34 -14.03 7.80 3.34
CA ILE A 34 -13.05 7.29 4.30
C ILE A 34 -12.07 8.36 4.78
N PHE A 35 -11.62 9.26 3.91
CA PHE A 35 -10.65 10.29 4.29
C PHE A 35 -11.34 11.59 4.74
N SER A 36 -10.77 12.25 5.75
CA SER A 36 -11.14 13.62 6.06
C SER A 36 -10.62 14.57 4.96
N LYS A 37 -11.25 15.72 4.82
CA LYS A 37 -10.87 16.72 3.78
C LYS A 37 -9.43 17.19 3.89
N ASP A 38 -8.90 17.24 5.11
CA ASP A 38 -7.56 17.74 5.41
C ASP A 38 -6.60 16.61 5.78
N ALA A 39 -6.94 15.34 5.49
CA ALA A 39 -6.11 14.20 5.81
C ALA A 39 -4.70 14.36 5.23
N ILE A 40 -3.69 13.94 5.99
CA ILE A 40 -2.30 13.97 5.57
C ILE A 40 -1.86 12.54 5.27
N SER A 41 -1.35 12.31 4.06
CA SER A 41 -0.77 11.04 3.66
C SER A 41 0.74 11.16 3.52
N HIS A 42 1.46 10.30 4.22
CA HIS A 42 2.92 10.22 4.18
C HIS A 42 3.32 8.96 3.42
N ASP A 43 3.96 9.15 2.27
CA ASP A 43 4.56 8.08 1.46
C ASP A 43 5.94 8.55 1.00
N PRO A 44 7.04 7.91 1.47
CA PRO A 44 8.39 8.30 1.06
C PRO A 44 8.65 8.23 -0.44
N SER A 45 7.90 7.39 -1.16
CA SER A 45 7.99 7.28 -2.62
C SER A 45 7.21 8.37 -3.36
N GLN A 46 6.31 9.06 -2.67
CA GLN A 46 5.44 10.12 -3.20
C GLN A 46 5.38 11.31 -2.23
N PRO A 47 6.47 12.06 -2.04
CA PRO A 47 6.58 13.08 -0.99
C PRO A 47 5.69 14.32 -1.19
N ASN A 48 5.13 14.49 -2.38
CA ASN A 48 4.35 15.68 -2.76
C ASN A 48 2.86 15.39 -2.93
N LEU A 49 2.32 14.38 -2.25
CA LEU A 49 0.89 14.08 -2.30
C LEU A 49 0.05 15.26 -1.80
N GLY A 50 -1.08 15.48 -2.45
CA GLY A 50 -2.11 16.41 -1.99
C GLY A 50 -2.71 16.00 -0.66
N ARG A 51 -3.59 16.86 -0.12
CA ARG A 51 -4.34 16.55 1.11
C ARG A 51 -5.67 15.88 0.82
N GLY A 52 -6.20 15.22 1.82
CA GLY A 52 -7.53 14.63 1.82
C GLY A 52 -7.71 13.49 0.84
N PRO A 53 -8.95 13.25 0.39
CA PRO A 53 -9.25 12.19 -0.57
C PRO A 53 -8.49 12.32 -1.89
N GLU A 54 -8.15 13.54 -2.30
CA GLU A 54 -7.42 13.76 -3.55
C GLU A 54 -6.00 13.24 -3.50
N GLY A 55 -5.25 13.51 -2.42
CA GLY A 55 -3.92 12.95 -2.25
C GLY A 55 -3.91 11.42 -2.20
N ALA A 56 -4.91 10.82 -1.54
CA ALA A 56 -5.09 9.37 -1.53
C ALA A 56 -5.39 8.83 -2.94
N ARG A 57 -6.22 9.55 -3.71
CA ARG A 57 -6.56 9.20 -5.11
C ARG A 57 -5.34 9.26 -6.02
N GLU A 58 -4.56 10.32 -5.94
CA GLU A 58 -3.30 10.47 -6.68
C GLU A 58 -2.36 9.29 -6.40
N SER A 59 -2.15 8.97 -5.13
CA SER A 59 -1.30 7.83 -4.74
C SER A 59 -1.80 6.51 -5.30
N MET A 60 -3.09 6.23 -5.19
CA MET A 60 -3.67 4.98 -5.71
C MET A 60 -3.57 4.89 -7.23
N GLN A 61 -3.78 5.99 -7.95
CA GLN A 61 -3.74 6.01 -9.42
C GLN A 61 -2.36 5.67 -9.97
N VAL A 62 -1.27 6.09 -9.31
CA VAL A 62 0.10 5.71 -9.72
C VAL A 62 0.24 4.21 -9.79
N TYR A 63 -0.18 3.50 -8.73
CA TYR A 63 -0.01 2.05 -8.65
C TYR A 63 -1.05 1.28 -9.47
N THR A 64 -2.31 1.72 -9.52
CA THR A 64 -3.33 1.04 -10.33
C THR A 64 -3.10 1.23 -11.83
N THR A 65 -2.44 2.31 -12.25
CA THR A 65 -2.00 2.51 -13.62
C THR A 65 -0.83 1.58 -13.98
N ALA A 66 0.17 1.49 -13.10
CA ALA A 66 1.35 0.66 -13.31
C ALA A 66 1.04 -0.84 -13.22
N PHE A 67 0.14 -1.22 -12.33
CA PHE A 67 -0.27 -2.59 -12.02
C PHE A 67 -1.80 -2.74 -12.07
N PRO A 68 -2.44 -2.74 -13.27
CA PRO A 68 -3.91 -2.75 -13.36
C PRO A 68 -4.58 -4.00 -12.79
N ASP A 69 -3.85 -5.11 -12.72
CA ASP A 69 -4.27 -6.38 -12.14
C ASP A 69 -3.88 -6.52 -10.65
N SER A 70 -3.42 -5.43 -10.03
CA SER A 70 -2.92 -5.50 -8.66
C SER A 70 -3.98 -5.90 -7.66
N LYS A 71 -3.56 -6.67 -6.67
CA LYS A 71 -4.37 -7.08 -5.54
C LYS A 71 -3.59 -6.92 -4.25
N ILE A 72 -4.24 -6.33 -3.25
CA ILE A 72 -3.73 -6.21 -1.89
C ILE A 72 -4.47 -7.18 -0.98
N VAL A 73 -3.70 -7.92 -0.17
CA VAL A 73 -4.19 -8.81 0.87
C VAL A 73 -3.76 -8.26 2.23
N ILE A 74 -4.69 -8.19 3.17
CA ILE A 74 -4.38 -7.86 4.57
C ILE A 74 -3.92 -9.14 5.26
N GLU A 75 -2.64 -9.21 5.62
CA GLU A 75 -2.07 -10.37 6.32
C GLU A 75 -2.24 -10.27 7.83
N ARG A 76 -2.12 -9.06 8.37
CA ARG A 76 -2.30 -8.77 9.79
C ARG A 76 -2.87 -7.38 9.99
N GLU A 77 -3.63 -7.23 11.05
CA GLU A 77 -4.24 -5.95 11.41
C GLU A 77 -4.28 -5.81 12.93
N ILE A 78 -3.74 -4.72 13.42
CA ILE A 78 -3.66 -4.39 14.84
C ILE A 78 -4.25 -3.00 15.03
N ALA A 79 -5.06 -2.81 16.06
CA ALA A 79 -5.61 -1.50 16.38
C ALA A 79 -5.47 -1.20 17.87
N GLU A 80 -5.09 0.02 18.18
CA GLU A 80 -5.04 0.57 19.52
C GLU A 80 -5.45 2.05 19.48
N GLY A 81 -6.41 2.43 20.32
CA GLY A 81 -6.95 3.79 20.31
C GLY A 81 -7.46 4.18 18.93
N ASP A 82 -6.96 5.30 18.43
CA ASP A 82 -7.33 5.85 17.12
C ASP A 82 -6.48 5.31 15.97
N TYR A 83 -5.56 4.39 16.23
CA TYR A 83 -4.63 3.87 15.24
C TYR A 83 -4.99 2.46 14.79
N VAL A 84 -4.85 2.22 13.49
CA VAL A 84 -4.88 0.89 12.89
C VAL A 84 -3.61 0.68 12.08
N VAL A 85 -2.95 -0.43 12.32
CA VAL A 85 -1.76 -0.87 11.58
C VAL A 85 -2.15 -2.08 10.75
N GLN A 86 -1.90 -2.00 9.44
CA GLN A 86 -2.13 -3.11 8.51
C GLN A 86 -0.80 -3.54 7.90
N HIS A 87 -0.46 -4.82 8.06
CA HIS A 87 0.60 -5.49 7.31
C HIS A 87 -0.03 -6.11 6.07
N LEU A 88 0.44 -5.68 4.91
CA LEU A 88 -0.17 -5.92 3.62
C LEU A 88 0.79 -6.66 2.68
N ARG A 89 0.22 -7.40 1.74
CA ARG A 89 0.92 -7.96 0.59
C ARG A 89 0.24 -7.47 -0.68
N ALA A 90 1.01 -6.88 -1.57
CA ALA A 90 0.56 -6.45 -2.89
C ALA A 90 1.21 -7.31 -3.97
N SER A 91 0.41 -7.78 -4.92
CA SER A 91 0.88 -8.50 -6.10
C SER A 91 0.26 -7.92 -7.36
N GLY A 92 0.97 -7.98 -8.47
CA GLY A 92 0.47 -7.50 -9.76
C GLY A 92 1.51 -7.62 -10.86
N THR A 93 1.11 -7.30 -12.09
CA THR A 93 1.96 -7.30 -13.28
C THR A 93 2.23 -5.86 -13.70
N HIS A 94 3.50 -5.51 -13.86
CA HIS A 94 3.92 -4.18 -14.31
C HIS A 94 3.64 -4.01 -15.79
N SER A 95 2.40 -3.75 -16.13
CA SER A 95 1.89 -3.63 -17.50
C SER A 95 1.56 -2.20 -17.93
N GLY A 96 1.64 -1.23 -17.03
CA GLY A 96 1.55 0.18 -17.32
C GLY A 96 2.79 0.95 -16.85
N PRO A 97 2.93 2.24 -17.18
CA PRO A 97 4.07 3.04 -16.74
C PRO A 97 4.03 3.28 -15.23
N LEU A 98 5.18 3.16 -14.57
CA LEU A 98 5.40 3.58 -13.19
C LEU A 98 6.27 4.84 -13.20
N ALA A 99 5.65 6.02 -13.06
CA ALA A 99 6.31 7.30 -13.30
C ALA A 99 7.00 7.32 -14.69
N ASN A 100 8.32 7.46 -14.72
CA ASN A 100 9.13 7.44 -15.97
C ASN A 100 9.66 6.05 -16.35
N ILE A 101 9.24 4.99 -15.66
CA ILE A 101 9.65 3.62 -15.95
C ILE A 101 8.60 2.98 -16.87
N PRO A 102 8.96 2.59 -18.12
CA PRO A 102 8.03 1.91 -19.01
C PRO A 102 7.62 0.54 -18.47
N ALA A 103 6.44 0.06 -18.89
CA ALA A 103 5.96 -1.27 -18.54
C ALA A 103 6.99 -2.36 -18.89
N THR A 104 7.28 -3.25 -17.94
CA THR A 104 8.25 -4.35 -18.10
C THR A 104 7.58 -5.70 -18.32
N GLY A 105 6.27 -5.81 -18.07
CA GLY A 105 5.53 -7.07 -18.11
C GLY A 105 5.86 -8.04 -16.98
N LYS A 106 6.70 -7.64 -16.03
CA LYS A 106 7.16 -8.50 -14.93
C LYS A 106 6.16 -8.49 -13.78
N LYS A 107 6.08 -9.63 -13.08
CA LYS A 107 5.24 -9.79 -11.88
C LYS A 107 5.97 -9.29 -10.65
N THR A 108 5.20 -8.68 -9.75
CA THR A 108 5.67 -8.23 -8.44
C THR A 108 4.88 -8.88 -7.32
N ASN A 109 5.55 -9.08 -6.20
CA ASN A 109 4.94 -9.50 -4.94
C ASN A 109 5.76 -8.88 -3.81
N VAL A 110 5.19 -7.85 -3.20
CA VAL A 110 5.86 -7.04 -2.18
C VAL A 110 5.00 -6.89 -0.94
N THR A 111 5.64 -6.62 0.16
CA THR A 111 4.97 -6.33 1.42
C THR A 111 5.03 -4.84 1.74
N GLY A 112 4.09 -4.40 2.56
CA GLY A 112 4.04 -3.04 3.06
C GLY A 112 3.30 -2.95 4.38
N VAL A 113 3.44 -1.81 5.02
CA VAL A 113 2.73 -1.46 6.23
C VAL A 113 2.06 -0.12 6.03
N ILE A 114 0.78 -0.05 6.37
CA ILE A 114 0.06 1.22 6.45
C ILE A 114 -0.37 1.41 7.90
N ILE A 115 -0.05 2.57 8.44
CA ILE A 115 -0.56 3.04 9.72
C ILE A 115 -1.59 4.12 9.41
N SER A 116 -2.80 3.96 9.91
CA SER A 116 -3.89 4.92 9.76
C SER A 116 -4.31 5.46 11.13
N LYS A 117 -4.38 6.77 11.26
CA LYS A 117 -4.98 7.45 12.39
C LYS A 117 -6.39 7.89 12.00
N LEU A 118 -7.38 7.49 12.79
CA LEU A 118 -8.78 7.81 12.52
C LEU A 118 -9.34 8.76 13.59
N HIS A 119 -10.27 9.61 13.15
CA HIS A 119 -11.08 10.45 14.03
C HIS A 119 -12.48 10.53 13.43
N ASP A 120 -13.50 10.31 14.27
CA ASP A 120 -14.92 10.29 13.86
C ASP A 120 -15.17 9.39 12.62
N GLY A 121 -14.54 8.21 12.59
CA GLY A 121 -14.71 7.22 11.52
C GLY A 121 -14.00 7.55 10.20
N LYS A 122 -13.20 8.60 10.18
CA LYS A 122 -12.41 9.00 8.99
C LYS A 122 -10.92 8.94 9.26
N VAL A 123 -10.15 8.57 8.25
CA VAL A 123 -8.69 8.68 8.26
C VAL A 123 -8.32 10.16 8.23
N VAL A 124 -7.59 10.61 9.23
CA VAL A 124 -7.08 11.98 9.35
C VAL A 124 -5.59 12.07 9.04
N GLU A 125 -4.87 10.98 9.20
CA GLU A 125 -3.45 10.90 8.89
C GLU A 125 -3.07 9.43 8.59
N SER A 126 -2.16 9.22 7.64
CA SER A 126 -1.69 7.88 7.29
C SER A 126 -0.22 7.88 6.90
N TRP A 127 0.45 6.76 7.18
CA TRP A 127 1.84 6.48 6.79
C TRP A 127 1.87 5.18 6.02
N SER A 128 2.36 5.23 4.79
CA SER A 128 2.51 4.09 3.88
C SER A 128 3.99 3.77 3.70
N LEU A 129 4.39 2.55 4.01
CA LEU A 129 5.74 2.05 3.84
C LEU A 129 5.69 0.74 3.05
N TRP A 130 6.19 0.75 1.83
CA TRP A 130 6.26 -0.41 0.95
C TRP A 130 7.69 -0.79 0.66
N ASP A 131 7.94 -2.07 0.44
CA ASP A 131 9.25 -2.58 0.01
C ASP A 131 9.53 -2.20 -1.45
N GLN A 132 9.85 -0.92 -1.64
CA GLN A 132 10.14 -0.34 -2.96
C GLN A 132 11.38 -0.94 -3.60
N LEU A 133 12.40 -1.30 -2.80
CA LEU A 133 13.62 -1.90 -3.32
C LEU A 133 13.31 -3.25 -3.98
N THR A 134 12.62 -4.12 -3.28
CA THR A 134 12.20 -5.42 -3.83
C THR A 134 11.33 -5.25 -5.07
N MET A 135 10.41 -4.28 -5.09
CA MET A 135 9.61 -4.00 -6.28
C MET A 135 10.48 -3.61 -7.46
N MET A 136 11.43 -2.68 -7.29
CA MET A 136 12.34 -2.24 -8.35
C MET A 136 13.25 -3.36 -8.85
N GLN A 137 13.68 -4.27 -7.97
CA GLN A 137 14.44 -5.46 -8.34
C GLN A 137 13.59 -6.44 -9.14
N GLN A 138 12.35 -6.69 -8.72
CA GLN A 138 11.44 -7.62 -9.42
C GLN A 138 11.07 -7.13 -10.82
N ILE A 139 10.88 -5.82 -11.02
CA ILE A 139 10.63 -5.27 -12.35
C ILE A 139 11.94 -5.07 -13.16
N GLY A 140 13.11 -5.30 -12.55
CA GLY A 140 14.40 -5.33 -13.24
C GLY A 140 15.06 -3.97 -13.45
N VAL A 141 14.64 -2.94 -12.69
CA VAL A 141 15.23 -1.58 -12.72
C VAL A 141 16.47 -1.49 -11.83
N VAL A 142 16.47 -2.26 -10.74
CA VAL A 142 17.62 -2.37 -9.81
C VAL A 142 18.13 -3.80 -9.83
N PRO A 143 19.46 -4.02 -9.90
CA PRO A 143 20.03 -5.37 -9.88
C PRO A 143 19.82 -6.04 -8.51
N MET A 144 19.65 -7.36 -8.53
CA MET A 144 19.68 -8.18 -7.31
C MET A 144 21.13 -8.29 -6.80
N PRO A 145 21.36 -8.19 -5.47
CA PRO A 145 22.69 -8.46 -4.92
C PRO A 145 23.14 -9.90 -5.25
N GLU A 146 24.40 -10.08 -5.61
CA GLU A 146 24.97 -11.41 -5.91
C GLU A 146 24.88 -12.39 -4.72
N THR A 147 24.87 -11.88 -3.50
CA THR A 147 24.73 -12.65 -2.26
C THR A 147 23.34 -13.27 -2.05
N ALA A 148 22.35 -12.90 -2.86
CA ALA A 148 21.02 -13.51 -2.81
C ALA A 148 20.93 -14.85 -3.56
N GLN A 149 21.98 -15.25 -4.30
CA GLN A 149 22.11 -16.61 -4.82
C GLN A 149 22.54 -17.51 -3.64
N LYS A 150 21.69 -18.48 -3.27
CA LYS A 150 22.11 -19.55 -2.34
C LYS A 150 23.41 -20.15 -2.88
N PRO A 151 24.48 -20.26 -2.08
CA PRO A 151 25.63 -21.04 -2.50
C PRO A 151 25.12 -22.44 -2.87
N GLU A 152 25.37 -22.89 -4.10
CA GLU A 152 25.20 -24.30 -4.46
C GLU A 152 26.00 -25.10 -3.44
N LEU A 153 25.32 -25.95 -2.68
CA LEU A 153 25.98 -26.98 -1.91
C LEU A 153 26.70 -27.88 -2.91
N VAL A 154 27.99 -27.56 -3.14
CA VAL A 154 28.86 -28.49 -3.84
C VAL A 154 28.86 -29.78 -3.05
N GLY A 155 28.08 -30.74 -3.55
CA GLY A 155 28.04 -32.07 -2.99
C GLY A 155 29.44 -32.65 -3.03
N THR A 156 30.08 -32.80 -1.89
CA THR A 156 31.22 -33.66 -1.75
C THR A 156 30.76 -35.09 -2.03
N ALA A 157 30.94 -35.52 -3.28
CA ALA A 157 30.89 -36.92 -3.62
C ALA A 157 31.99 -37.64 -2.84
N ARG A 158 31.60 -38.63 -2.05
CA ARG A 158 32.39 -39.78 -1.65
C ARG A 158 31.59 -41.03 -1.92
#